data_d1a33885c4af4a6dfc53b43743e588d9
#
_entry.id   d1a33885c4af4a6dfc53b43743e588d9
#
_cell.length_a   1.000
_cell.length_b   1.000
_cell.length_c   1.000
_cell.angle_alpha   90.00
_cell.angle_beta   90.00
_cell.angle_gamma   90.00
#
_symmetry.space_group_name_H-M   'P 1'
#
loop_
_entity.id
_entity.type
_entity.pdbx_description
1 polymer ?
#
loop_
_entity_poly.entity_id
_entity_poly.type
_entity_poly.pdbx_seq_one_letter_code
_entity_poly.pdbx_strand_id
1 'polypeptide(L)'
;MADFTFAHREEGFDEHIDWSIRGYSNLLGDVINFSRYFVEDDTNVVDLGCSTGKTTEKMLMHNEDHCKSANYIGVEVAEGFFDNLDARQKSLQERGVTNVDFIRGDVRDYEFGNCSLVTSIFTLQFMPKKD
;
A
#
# COMPACT_ATOMS: atom_id res chain seq x y z
N MET A 1 1.56 2.37 24.14
CA MET A 1 2.45 1.79 23.14
C MET A 1 3.27 2.87 22.46
N ALA A 2 3.89 3.66 23.31
CA ALA A 2 4.57 4.87 22.87
C ALA A 2 5.75 4.61 21.92
N ASP A 3 6.37 3.46 22.06
CA ASP A 3 7.62 3.18 21.35
C ASP A 3 7.45 2.28 20.15
N PHE A 4 6.22 2.05 19.72
CA PHE A 4 6.00 1.24 18.55
C PHE A 4 6.44 1.99 17.29
N THR A 5 7.35 1.41 16.53
CA THR A 5 7.83 2.00 15.30
C THR A 5 8.03 0.92 14.23
N PHE A 6 7.53 1.18 13.06
CA PHE A 6 7.72 0.29 11.92
C PHE A 6 9.13 0.34 11.37
N ALA A 7 9.87 1.41 11.64
CA ALA A 7 11.23 1.57 11.12
C ALA A 7 12.20 0.47 11.57
N HIS A 8 11.91 -0.19 12.69
CA HIS A 8 12.74 -1.27 13.21
C HIS A 8 12.16 -2.65 12.93
N ARG A 9 11.13 -2.74 12.09
CA ARG A 9 10.42 -3.98 11.85
C ARG A 9 10.22 -4.30 10.37
N GLU A 10 10.97 -3.66 9.51
CA GLU A 10 10.83 -3.89 8.06
C GLU A 10 11.10 -5.34 7.67
N GLU A 11 12.05 -5.97 8.35
CA GLU A 11 12.35 -7.39 8.11
C GLU A 11 11.30 -8.25 8.81
N GLY A 12 10.59 -9.04 8.03
CA GLY A 12 9.56 -9.91 8.58
C GLY A 12 8.29 -9.20 9.03
N PHE A 13 8.10 -7.92 8.64
CA PHE A 13 6.95 -7.14 9.06
C PHE A 13 5.63 -7.80 8.69
N ASP A 14 5.50 -8.25 7.45
CA ASP A 14 4.25 -8.86 6.98
C ASP A 14 3.88 -10.11 7.79
N GLU A 15 4.88 -10.92 8.12
CA GLU A 15 4.69 -12.08 8.96
C GLU A 15 4.36 -11.70 10.40
N HIS A 16 5.06 -10.69 10.94
CA HIS A 16 4.81 -10.19 12.28
C HIS A 16 3.39 -9.66 12.46
N ILE A 17 2.89 -8.90 11.49
CA ILE A 17 1.56 -8.31 11.57
C ILE A 17 0.47 -9.40 11.51
N ASP A 18 0.67 -10.47 10.77
CA ASP A 18 -0.25 -11.60 10.74
C ASP A 18 -0.39 -12.27 12.10
N TRP A 19 0.71 -12.33 12.86
CA TRP A 19 0.70 -12.87 14.22
C TRP A 19 0.09 -11.90 15.23
N SER A 20 0.29 -10.61 15.03
CA SER A 20 -0.08 -9.58 15.99
C SER A 20 -1.53 -9.13 15.87
N ILE A 21 -2.13 -9.24 14.68
CA ILE A 21 -3.49 -8.79 14.43
C ILE A 21 -4.30 -9.97 13.93
N ARG A 22 -5.24 -10.38 14.77
CA ARG A 22 -6.10 -11.52 14.46
C ARG A 22 -6.94 -11.24 13.22
N GLY A 23 -6.91 -12.17 12.28
CA GLY A 23 -7.68 -12.05 11.04
C GLY A 23 -7.10 -11.09 10.01
N TYR A 24 -5.87 -10.61 10.21
CA TYR A 24 -5.26 -9.63 9.32
C TYR A 24 -5.17 -10.12 7.87
N SER A 25 -4.71 -11.34 7.66
CA SER A 25 -4.62 -11.92 6.31
C SER A 25 -5.98 -12.02 5.64
N ASN A 26 -7.02 -12.39 6.40
CA ASN A 26 -8.38 -12.46 5.88
C ASN A 26 -8.90 -11.08 5.52
N LEU A 27 -8.62 -10.08 6.34
CA LEU A 27 -9.01 -8.69 6.07
C LEU A 27 -8.35 -8.19 4.79
N LEU A 28 -7.06 -8.41 4.62
CA LEU A 28 -6.37 -8.01 3.40
C LEU A 28 -6.93 -8.71 2.18
N GLY A 29 -7.22 -10.01 2.28
CA GLY A 29 -7.85 -10.75 1.21
C GLY A 29 -9.19 -10.15 0.82
N ASP A 30 -10.00 -9.77 1.79
CA ASP A 30 -11.30 -9.14 1.54
C ASP A 30 -11.14 -7.78 0.88
N VAL A 31 -10.21 -6.96 1.33
CA VAL A 31 -9.94 -5.65 0.72
C VAL A 31 -9.55 -5.81 -0.74
N ILE A 32 -8.64 -6.75 -1.03
CA ILE A 32 -8.19 -7.01 -2.39
C ILE A 32 -9.36 -7.49 -3.26
N ASN A 33 -10.17 -8.41 -2.77
CA ASN A 33 -11.32 -8.92 -3.50
C ASN A 33 -12.35 -7.82 -3.77
N PHE A 34 -12.64 -6.98 -2.78
CA PHE A 34 -13.59 -5.88 -2.95
C PHE A 34 -13.05 -4.76 -3.84
N SER A 35 -11.74 -4.60 -3.96
CA SER A 35 -11.16 -3.57 -4.81
C SER A 35 -11.67 -3.66 -6.25
N ARG A 36 -11.97 -4.87 -6.71
CA ARG A 36 -12.47 -5.12 -8.06
C ARG A 36 -13.76 -4.35 -8.39
N TYR A 37 -14.57 -4.06 -7.38
CA TYR A 37 -15.83 -3.32 -7.58
C TYR A 37 -15.64 -1.81 -7.67
N PHE A 38 -14.47 -1.30 -7.30
CA PHE A 38 -14.20 0.14 -7.21
C PHE A 38 -13.17 0.62 -8.21
N VAL A 39 -12.16 -0.19 -8.50
CA VAL A 39 -11.08 0.21 -9.40
C VAL A 39 -11.60 0.43 -10.81
N GLU A 40 -11.27 1.60 -11.37
CA GLU A 40 -11.69 2.02 -12.70
C GLU A 40 -10.47 2.39 -13.54
N ASP A 41 -10.60 2.22 -14.86
CA ASP A 41 -9.56 2.66 -15.79
C ASP A 41 -9.33 4.17 -15.70
N ASP A 42 -8.10 4.58 -15.97
CA ASP A 42 -7.67 5.98 -16.01
C ASP A 42 -7.85 6.70 -14.66
N THR A 43 -7.80 5.95 -13.57
CA THR A 43 -7.87 6.51 -12.23
C THR A 43 -6.66 6.08 -11.41
N ASN A 44 -6.50 6.71 -10.25
CA ASN A 44 -5.48 6.31 -9.27
C ASN A 44 -6.10 5.46 -8.17
N VAL A 45 -5.37 4.44 -7.76
CA VAL A 45 -5.68 3.60 -6.60
C VAL A 45 -4.58 3.86 -5.58
N VAL A 46 -4.95 4.40 -4.43
CA VAL A 46 -3.98 4.87 -3.45
C VAL A 46 -4.04 4.01 -2.19
N ASP A 47 -2.90 3.50 -1.77
CA ASP A 47 -2.74 2.72 -0.55
C ASP A 47 -1.94 3.54 0.46
N LEU A 48 -2.61 4.09 1.46
CA LEU A 48 -2.01 4.95 2.47
C LEU A 48 -1.36 4.10 3.56
N GLY A 49 -0.07 4.32 3.80
CA GLY A 49 0.68 3.51 4.75
C GLY A 49 0.94 2.12 4.18
N CYS A 50 1.51 2.06 2.99
CA CYS A 50 1.64 0.82 2.24
C CYS A 50 2.69 -0.16 2.79
N SER A 51 3.48 0.25 3.77
CA SER A 51 4.51 -0.58 4.42
C SER A 51 5.48 -1.18 3.40
N THR A 52 5.48 -2.50 3.23
CA THR A 52 6.33 -3.19 2.26
C THR A 52 5.80 -3.14 0.83
N GLY A 53 4.62 -2.57 0.61
CA GLY A 53 3.98 -2.49 -0.71
C GLY A 53 3.27 -3.76 -1.15
N LYS A 54 3.19 -4.76 -0.29
CA LYS A 54 2.58 -6.06 -0.62
C LYS A 54 1.11 -5.94 -1.02
N THR A 55 0.33 -5.17 -0.28
CA THR A 55 -1.10 -4.98 -0.57
C THR A 55 -1.30 -4.22 -1.87
N THR A 56 -0.49 -3.17 -2.10
CA THR A 56 -0.52 -2.42 -3.35
C THR A 56 -0.28 -3.33 -4.55
N GLU A 57 0.76 -4.14 -4.49
CA GLU A 57 1.08 -5.10 -5.55
C GLU A 57 -0.04 -6.10 -5.77
N LYS A 58 -0.61 -6.64 -4.71
CA LYS A 58 -1.69 -7.63 -4.81
C LYS A 58 -2.96 -7.04 -5.41
N MET A 59 -3.30 -5.80 -5.09
CA MET A 59 -4.43 -5.12 -5.72
C MET A 59 -4.20 -4.95 -7.21
N LEU A 60 -3.01 -4.55 -7.62
CA LEU A 60 -2.65 -4.42 -9.03
C LEU A 60 -2.83 -5.77 -9.74
N MET A 61 -2.25 -6.82 -9.19
CA MET A 61 -2.32 -8.15 -9.77
C MET A 61 -3.76 -8.68 -9.89
N HIS A 62 -4.57 -8.38 -8.89
CA HIS A 62 -5.97 -8.83 -8.85
C HIS A 62 -6.83 -8.13 -9.92
N ASN A 63 -6.49 -6.89 -10.25
CA ASN A 63 -7.31 -6.04 -11.12
C ASN A 63 -6.77 -5.89 -12.55
N GLU A 64 -5.56 -6.36 -12.83
CA GLU A 64 -4.91 -6.10 -14.12
C GLU A 64 -5.63 -6.70 -15.32
N ASP A 65 -6.46 -7.72 -15.12
CA ASP A 65 -7.19 -8.37 -16.19
C ASP A 65 -8.39 -7.56 -16.69
N HIS A 66 -8.96 -6.68 -15.86
CA HIS A 66 -10.14 -5.91 -16.24
C HIS A 66 -9.95 -4.40 -16.20
N CYS A 67 -8.95 -3.90 -15.50
CA CYS A 67 -8.63 -2.46 -15.43
C CYS A 67 -7.14 -2.27 -15.71
N LYS A 68 -6.78 -2.12 -16.98
CA LYS A 68 -5.38 -2.09 -17.40
C LYS A 68 -4.72 -0.73 -17.26
N SER A 69 -5.51 0.34 -17.22
CA SER A 69 -5.00 1.72 -17.17
C SER A 69 -5.12 2.37 -15.80
N ALA A 70 -5.49 1.64 -14.77
CA ALA A 70 -5.45 2.16 -13.40
C ALA A 70 -4.00 2.26 -12.93
N ASN A 71 -3.68 3.32 -12.18
CA ASN A 71 -2.36 3.53 -11.59
C ASN A 71 -2.42 3.27 -10.10
N TYR A 72 -1.46 2.51 -9.59
CA TYR A 72 -1.41 2.13 -8.18
C TYR A 72 -0.31 2.90 -7.48
N ILE A 73 -0.66 3.58 -6.40
CA ILE A 73 0.26 4.46 -5.67
C ILE A 73 0.25 4.03 -4.20
N GLY A 74 1.36 3.50 -3.74
CA GLY A 74 1.55 3.23 -2.32
C GLY A 74 2.32 4.36 -1.68
N VAL A 75 1.88 4.82 -0.52
CA VAL A 75 2.51 5.92 0.20
C VAL A 75 2.96 5.43 1.56
N GLU A 76 4.22 5.66 1.90
CA GLU A 76 4.78 5.25 3.18
C GLU A 76 5.71 6.33 3.73
N VAL A 77 5.56 6.64 5.02
CA VAL A 77 6.37 7.65 5.71
C VAL A 77 7.50 7.01 6.51
N ALA A 78 7.38 5.76 6.91
CA ALA A 78 8.36 5.09 7.75
C ALA A 78 9.59 4.67 6.93
N GLU A 79 10.73 5.28 7.25
CA GLU A 79 11.98 5.07 6.50
C GLU A 79 12.45 3.62 6.49
N GLY A 80 12.13 2.85 7.52
CA GLY A 80 12.49 1.44 7.61
C GLY A 80 11.95 0.57 6.50
N PHE A 81 10.91 1.04 5.79
CA PHE A 81 10.35 0.31 4.65
C PHE A 81 10.87 0.75 3.29
N PHE A 82 11.67 1.81 3.23
CA PHE A 82 12.06 2.40 1.95
C PHE A 82 12.88 1.45 1.09
N ASP A 83 13.79 0.69 1.68
CA ASP A 83 14.58 -0.30 0.94
C ASP A 83 13.69 -1.42 0.39
N ASN A 84 12.70 -1.85 1.16
CA ASN A 84 11.72 -2.84 0.72
C ASN A 84 10.92 -2.32 -0.48
N LEU A 85 10.50 -1.07 -0.42
CA LEU A 85 9.73 -0.44 -1.50
C LEU A 85 10.57 -0.28 -2.76
N ASP A 86 11.84 0.10 -2.62
CA ASP A 86 12.77 0.20 -3.75
C ASP A 86 12.96 -1.16 -4.42
N ALA A 87 13.16 -2.21 -3.64
CA ALA A 87 13.32 -3.56 -4.16
C ALA A 87 12.05 -4.04 -4.88
N ARG A 88 10.88 -3.77 -4.30
CA ARG A 88 9.60 -4.13 -4.90
C ARG A 88 9.35 -3.38 -6.20
N GLN A 89 9.59 -2.08 -6.21
CA GLN A 89 9.46 -1.24 -7.41
C GLN A 89 10.34 -1.78 -8.54
N LYS A 90 11.59 -2.07 -8.22
CA LYS A 90 12.54 -2.62 -9.19
C LYS A 90 12.07 -3.97 -9.73
N SER A 91 11.65 -4.86 -8.86
CA SER A 91 11.14 -6.17 -9.26
C SER A 91 9.93 -6.06 -10.19
N LEU A 92 9.01 -5.17 -9.89
CA LEU A 92 7.83 -4.93 -10.72
C LEU A 92 8.22 -4.37 -12.09
N GLN A 93 9.14 -3.40 -12.12
CA GLN A 93 9.64 -2.83 -13.37
C GLN A 93 10.32 -3.88 -14.23
N GLU A 94 11.11 -4.76 -13.64
CA GLU A 94 11.78 -5.85 -14.36
C GLU A 94 10.79 -6.84 -14.97
N ARG A 95 9.60 -6.96 -14.39
CA ARG A 95 8.52 -7.78 -14.92
C ARG A 95 7.62 -7.03 -15.91
N GLY A 96 7.97 -5.79 -16.27
CA GLY A 96 7.22 -5.00 -17.23
C GLY A 96 6.01 -4.25 -16.63
N VAL A 97 5.88 -4.20 -15.32
CA VAL A 97 4.80 -3.48 -14.66
C VAL A 97 5.19 -2.01 -14.52
N THR A 98 4.45 -1.12 -15.16
CA THR A 98 4.78 0.31 -15.22
C THR A 98 3.75 1.21 -14.54
N ASN A 99 2.62 0.67 -14.11
CA ASN A 99 1.51 1.42 -13.53
C ASN A 99 1.45 1.31 -12.00
N VAL A 100 2.60 1.32 -11.36
CA VAL A 100 2.73 1.32 -9.90
C VAL A 100 3.86 2.25 -9.50
N ASP A 101 3.65 2.99 -8.41
CA ASP A 101 4.67 3.87 -7.84
C ASP A 101 4.56 3.83 -6.32
N PHE A 102 5.70 3.93 -5.66
CA PHE A 102 5.78 4.01 -4.20
C PHE A 102 6.37 5.34 -3.79
N ILE A 103 5.55 6.14 -3.12
CA ILE A 103 5.93 7.46 -2.62
C ILE A 103 6.42 7.33 -1.18
N ARG A 104 7.61 7.85 -0.93
CA ARG A 104 8.26 7.86 0.37
C ARG A 104 8.05 9.22 0.99
N GLY A 105 7.08 9.33 1.87
CA GLY A 105 6.76 10.60 2.49
C GLY A 105 5.41 10.61 3.17
N ASP A 106 5.04 11.80 3.63
CA ASP A 106 3.78 12.01 4.35
C ASP A 106 2.64 12.19 3.34
N VAL A 107 1.59 11.40 3.50
CA VAL A 107 0.41 11.46 2.63
C VAL A 107 -0.20 12.86 2.53
N ARG A 108 -0.05 13.66 3.58
CA ARG A 108 -0.61 15.02 3.63
C ARG A 108 0.07 16.00 2.66
N ASP A 109 1.23 15.64 2.15
CA ASP A 109 2.02 16.50 1.24
C ASP A 109 1.71 16.23 -0.23
N TYR A 110 0.79 15.32 -0.54
CA TYR A 110 0.52 14.90 -1.91
C TYR A 110 -0.95 15.02 -2.28
N GLU A 111 -1.17 15.32 -3.55
CA GLU A 111 -2.48 15.28 -4.17
C GLU A 111 -2.51 14.14 -5.18
N PHE A 112 -3.54 13.31 -5.13
CA PHE A 112 -3.58 12.08 -5.91
C PHE A 112 -4.55 12.15 -7.10
N GLY A 113 -5.17 13.29 -7.32
CA GLY A 113 -6.07 13.48 -8.46
C GLY A 113 -7.31 12.60 -8.38
N ASN A 114 -7.71 12.08 -9.52
CA ASN A 114 -8.93 11.28 -9.63
C ASN A 114 -8.68 9.85 -9.15
N CYS A 115 -9.14 9.54 -7.93
CA CYS A 115 -8.99 8.23 -7.33
C CYS A 115 -10.30 7.46 -7.41
N SER A 116 -10.23 6.19 -7.80
CA SER A 116 -11.37 5.28 -7.72
C SER A 116 -11.40 4.50 -6.41
N LEU A 117 -10.26 4.36 -5.76
CA LEU A 117 -10.16 3.66 -4.48
C LEU A 117 -9.01 4.23 -3.66
N VAL A 118 -9.25 4.40 -2.37
CA VAL A 118 -8.21 4.75 -1.40
C VAL A 118 -8.32 3.75 -0.25
N THR A 119 -7.23 3.06 0.05
CA THR A 119 -7.16 2.14 1.17
C THR A 119 -6.28 2.72 2.27
N SER A 120 -6.65 2.47 3.52
CA SER A 120 -5.86 2.87 4.68
C SER A 120 -6.12 1.86 5.78
N ILE A 121 -5.25 0.86 5.88
CA ILE A 121 -5.44 -0.24 6.81
C ILE A 121 -4.52 -0.07 8.01
N PHE A 122 -5.12 0.24 9.16
CA PHE A 122 -4.40 0.45 10.42
C PHE A 122 -3.37 1.56 10.41
N THR A 123 -3.41 2.44 9.42
CA THR A 123 -2.42 3.51 9.24
C THR A 123 -2.76 4.77 10.02
N LEU A 124 -4.02 5.21 9.95
CA LEU A 124 -4.43 6.49 10.52
C LEU A 124 -4.24 6.54 12.03
N GLN A 125 -4.32 5.40 12.70
CA GLN A 125 -4.14 5.33 14.15
C GLN A 125 -2.71 5.68 14.60
N PHE A 126 -1.74 5.60 13.69
CA PHE A 126 -0.34 5.92 13.97
C PHE A 126 0.04 7.33 13.55
N MET A 127 -0.88 8.07 12.95
CA MET A 127 -0.62 9.45 12.53
C MET A 127 -0.82 10.40 13.69
N PRO A 128 0.02 11.46 13.82
CA PRO A 128 -0.20 12.47 14.82
C PRO A 128 -1.56 13.12 14.63
N LYS A 129 -2.23 13.40 15.73
CA LYS A 129 -3.47 14.19 15.66
C LYS A 129 -3.11 15.55 15.11
N LYS A 130 -3.82 15.97 14.10
CA LYS A 130 -3.63 17.25 13.50
C LYS A 130 -4.88 18.09 13.69
N ASP A 131 -4.67 19.28 14.08
CA ASP A 131 -5.72 20.25 14.34
C ASP A 131 -6.44 20.69 13.06
#